data_64efa2d5f5a7cba3bb6fa7b132fa9115
#
_entry.id   64efa2d5f5a7cba3bb6fa7b132fa9115
#
_cell.length_a   1.000
_cell.length_b   1.000
_cell.length_c   1.000
_cell.angle_alpha   90.00
_cell.angle_beta   90.00
_cell.angle_gamma   90.00
#
_symmetry.space_group_name_H-M   'P 1'
#
loop_
_entity.id
_entity.type
_entity.pdbx_description
1 polymer ?
#
loop_
_entity_poly.entity_id
_entity_poly.type
_entity_poly.pdbx_seq_one_letter_code
_entity_poly.pdbx_strand_id
1 'polypeptide(L)'
;MTDSPATAKIAVAAATYWVDRPFDYRIPPALADKVVPGVRVVVPFGGGNRRTEGIVLSLGTAQSGMRLKSIASVLDASPVLSPEMIRLAVWLRERYFCTVYDAVHAMLPAGLWYQMESVYTLCAGFDRESAYAAAGKSAQEQLVLD
;
A
#
# COMPACT_ATOMS: atom_id res chain seq x y z
N MET A 1 -27.53 15.16 1.35
CA MET A 1 -26.11 15.32 1.71
C MET A 1 -25.35 14.23 1.00
N THR A 2 -24.68 14.56 -0.07
CA THR A 2 -23.79 13.62 -0.77
C THR A 2 -22.55 13.44 0.12
N ASP A 3 -22.50 12.33 0.82
CA ASP A 3 -21.37 11.95 1.65
C ASP A 3 -20.18 11.69 0.71
N SER A 4 -19.28 12.66 0.61
CA SER A 4 -18.06 12.52 -0.19
C SER A 4 -17.21 11.42 0.43
N PRO A 5 -16.77 10.41 -0.34
CA PRO A 5 -16.05 9.29 0.25
C PRO A 5 -14.79 9.78 0.95
N ALA A 6 -14.57 9.30 2.17
CA ALA A 6 -13.36 9.58 2.93
C ALA A 6 -12.12 9.06 2.18
N THR A 7 -11.08 9.87 2.12
CA THR A 7 -9.82 9.55 1.45
C THR A 7 -8.63 9.75 2.36
N ALA A 8 -7.52 9.13 2.01
CA ALA A 8 -6.23 9.34 2.66
C ALA A 8 -5.16 9.65 1.62
N LYS A 9 -4.30 10.60 1.93
CA LYS A 9 -3.05 10.86 1.20
C LYS A 9 -1.97 9.96 1.75
N ILE A 10 -1.39 9.14 0.87
CA ILE A 10 -0.47 8.06 1.26
C ILE A 10 0.86 8.23 0.53
N ALA A 11 1.97 8.20 1.29
CA ALA A 11 3.31 8.00 0.75
C ALA A 11 3.53 6.50 0.56
N VAL A 12 3.85 6.09 -0.66
CA VAL A 12 3.89 4.67 -1.07
C VAL A 12 5.33 4.20 -1.22
N ALA A 13 5.67 3.04 -0.64
CA ALA A 13 7.02 2.45 -0.67
C ALA A 13 7.54 2.19 -2.09
N ALA A 14 6.64 1.82 -3.01
CA ALA A 14 7.02 1.53 -4.41
C ALA A 14 7.16 2.80 -5.28
N ALA A 15 6.92 4.00 -4.75
CA ALA A 15 7.11 5.24 -5.49
C ALA A 15 8.61 5.56 -5.62
N THR A 16 9.05 5.84 -6.84
CA THR A 16 10.41 6.34 -7.07
C THR A 16 10.44 7.86 -6.87
N TYR A 17 11.61 8.44 -6.63
CA TYR A 17 11.78 9.87 -6.38
C TYR A 17 11.03 10.77 -7.38
N TRP A 18 11.06 10.43 -8.67
CA TRP A 18 10.45 11.23 -9.74
C TRP A 18 8.92 11.24 -9.73
N VAL A 19 8.29 10.24 -9.14
CA VAL A 19 6.84 10.12 -9.01
C VAL A 19 6.38 10.20 -7.56
N ASP A 20 7.30 10.50 -6.63
CA ASP A 20 7.03 10.61 -5.20
C ASP A 20 6.19 11.84 -4.90
N ARG A 21 4.92 11.59 -4.71
CA ARG A 21 3.91 12.54 -4.24
C ARG A 21 2.91 11.78 -3.38
N PRO A 22 2.17 12.44 -2.50
CA PRO A 22 1.07 11.78 -1.82
C PRO A 22 0.02 11.32 -2.83
N PHE A 23 -0.34 10.04 -2.78
CA PHE A 23 -1.38 9.45 -3.61
C PHE A 23 -2.69 9.37 -2.83
N ASP A 24 -3.80 9.73 -3.49
CA ASP A 24 -5.12 9.66 -2.90
C ASP A 24 -5.70 8.25 -3.02
N TYR A 25 -6.10 7.68 -1.88
CA TYR A 25 -6.78 6.39 -1.78
C TYR A 25 -8.11 6.55 -1.06
N ARG A 26 -9.10 5.76 -1.49
CA ARG A 26 -10.37 5.66 -0.80
C ARG A 26 -10.19 4.87 0.50
N ILE A 27 -10.81 5.35 1.57
CA ILE A 27 -10.90 4.62 2.84
C ILE A 27 -12.17 3.77 2.79
N PRO A 28 -12.06 2.42 2.84
CA PRO A 28 -13.24 1.56 2.99
C PRO A 28 -13.94 1.84 4.32
N PRO A 29 -15.29 1.80 4.39
CA PRO A 29 -16.03 2.02 5.64
C PRO A 29 -15.56 1.13 6.80
N ALA A 30 -15.20 -0.12 6.51
CA ALA A 30 -14.69 -1.06 7.50
C ALA A 30 -13.32 -0.67 8.12
N LEU A 31 -12.59 0.27 7.51
CA LEU A 31 -11.29 0.75 7.97
C LEU A 31 -11.33 2.20 8.44
N ALA A 32 -12.51 2.85 8.44
CA ALA A 32 -12.63 4.28 8.72
C ALA A 32 -12.06 4.68 10.09
N ASP A 33 -12.31 3.88 11.11
CA ASP A 33 -11.83 4.15 12.48
C ASP A 33 -10.34 3.82 12.70
N LYS A 34 -9.72 3.08 11.76
CA LYS A 34 -8.33 2.60 11.87
C LYS A 34 -7.37 3.42 11.02
N VAL A 35 -7.87 4.04 9.93
CA VAL A 35 -7.04 4.84 9.04
C VAL A 35 -6.92 6.24 9.59
N VAL A 36 -5.81 6.50 10.26
CA VAL A 36 -5.45 7.82 10.82
C VAL A 36 -4.04 8.20 10.36
N PRO A 37 -3.69 9.51 10.34
CA PRO A 37 -2.32 9.92 9.99
C PRO A 37 -1.29 9.21 10.88
N GLY A 38 -0.19 8.74 10.25
CA GLY A 38 0.90 8.05 10.93
C GLY A 38 0.79 6.53 11.00
N VAL A 39 -0.32 5.92 10.57
CA VAL A 39 -0.40 4.46 10.44
C VAL A 39 0.14 3.97 9.11
N ARG A 40 0.69 2.75 9.11
CA ARG A 40 1.08 2.04 7.89
C ARG A 40 -0.12 1.27 7.34
N VAL A 41 -0.21 1.24 6.03
CA VAL A 41 -1.29 0.59 5.30
C VAL A 41 -0.75 -0.22 4.13
N VAL A 42 -1.53 -1.18 3.67
CA VAL A 42 -1.29 -1.89 2.40
C VAL A 42 -2.20 -1.29 1.34
N VAL A 43 -1.62 -0.90 0.22
CA VAL A 43 -2.34 -0.31 -0.91
C VAL A 43 -1.96 -0.96 -2.23
N PRO A 44 -2.89 -1.03 -3.20
CA PRO A 44 -2.57 -1.44 -4.57
C PRO A 44 -1.90 -0.28 -5.31
N PHE A 45 -0.70 -0.50 -5.88
CA PHE A 45 0.07 0.52 -6.59
C PHE A 45 0.41 0.08 -8.02
N GLY A 46 0.58 1.08 -8.92
CA GLY A 46 0.91 0.85 -10.32
C GLY A 46 -0.22 0.24 -11.16
N GLY A 47 0.04 0.00 -12.45
CA GLY A 47 -0.95 -0.57 -13.38
C GLY A 47 -1.36 -2.00 -13.04
N GLY A 48 -0.44 -2.80 -12.47
CA GLY A 48 -0.69 -4.19 -12.07
C GLY A 48 -1.33 -4.34 -10.67
N ASN A 49 -1.69 -3.26 -9.99
CA ASN A 49 -2.28 -3.30 -8.64
C ASN A 49 -1.46 -4.10 -7.62
N ARG A 50 -0.13 -4.11 -7.76
CA ARG A 50 0.76 -4.79 -6.82
C ARG A 50 0.55 -4.22 -5.43
N ARG A 51 0.33 -5.07 -4.46
CA ARG A 51 0.23 -4.65 -3.05
C ARG A 51 1.57 -4.16 -2.55
N THR A 52 1.56 -3.00 -1.94
CA THR A 52 2.75 -2.37 -1.37
C THR A 52 2.39 -1.65 -0.08
N GLU A 53 3.38 -1.41 0.75
CA GLU A 53 3.23 -0.65 1.97
C GLU A 53 3.17 0.86 1.67
N GLY A 54 2.45 1.59 2.49
CA GLY A 54 2.39 3.05 2.47
C GLY A 54 2.14 3.62 3.85
N ILE A 55 2.39 4.91 3.98
CA ILE A 55 2.17 5.68 5.21
C ILE A 55 1.06 6.69 4.97
N VAL A 56 0.07 6.72 5.87
CA VAL A 56 -0.98 7.73 5.85
C VAL A 56 -0.41 9.06 6.34
N LEU A 57 -0.42 10.06 5.46
CA LEU A 57 0.08 11.42 5.77
C LEU A 57 -1.04 12.34 6.26
N SER A 58 -2.20 12.27 5.61
CA SER A 58 -3.37 13.09 5.97
C SER A 58 -4.65 12.45 5.47
N LEU A 59 -5.76 12.86 6.06
CA LEU A 59 -7.11 12.49 5.63
C LEU A 59 -7.71 13.61 4.76
N GLY A 60 -8.66 13.25 3.93
CA GLY A 60 -9.38 14.19 3.07
C GLY A 60 -10.71 13.63 2.58
N THR A 61 -11.33 14.36 1.69
CA THR A 61 -12.56 13.96 1.01
C THR A 61 -12.32 13.91 -0.49
N ALA A 62 -12.81 12.89 -1.17
CA ALA A 62 -12.70 12.79 -2.61
C ALA A 62 -13.60 13.82 -3.31
N GLN A 63 -13.11 14.39 -4.38
CA GLN A 63 -13.97 15.10 -5.32
C GLN A 63 -14.87 14.08 -6.05
N SER A 64 -16.12 14.47 -6.29
CA SER A 64 -17.09 13.63 -6.98
C SER A 64 -16.56 13.21 -8.36
N GLY A 65 -16.66 11.91 -8.67
CA GLY A 65 -16.24 11.35 -9.96
C GLY A 65 -14.80 10.82 -10.04
N MET A 66 -13.97 10.98 -9.02
CA MET A 66 -12.62 10.41 -9.02
C MET A 66 -12.64 8.88 -8.81
N ARG A 67 -12.01 8.16 -9.74
CA ARG A 67 -11.77 6.72 -9.62
C ARG A 67 -10.53 6.48 -8.77
N LEU A 68 -10.71 6.32 -7.46
CA LEU A 68 -9.62 6.05 -6.52
C LEU A 68 -9.54 4.56 -6.21
N LYS A 69 -8.30 4.06 -6.09
CA LYS A 69 -8.03 2.74 -5.51
C LYS A 69 -8.32 2.78 -4.01
N SER A 70 -8.67 1.63 -3.43
CA SER A 70 -8.99 1.53 -2.01
C SER A 70 -7.81 0.99 -1.21
N ILE A 71 -7.68 1.44 0.04
CA ILE A 71 -6.78 0.84 1.03
C ILE A 71 -7.20 -0.61 1.23
N ALA A 72 -6.24 -1.54 1.21
CA ALA A 72 -6.49 -2.96 1.36
C ALA A 72 -6.55 -3.38 2.85
N SER A 73 -5.60 -2.89 3.66
CA SER A 73 -5.54 -3.17 5.10
C SER A 73 -4.72 -2.12 5.84
N VAL A 74 -4.90 -2.07 7.17
CA VAL A 74 -4.08 -1.28 8.10
C VAL A 74 -3.15 -2.25 8.81
N LEU A 75 -1.87 -1.89 8.94
CA LEU A 75 -0.84 -2.73 9.56
C LEU A 75 -0.67 -2.47 11.06
N ASP A 76 -0.96 -1.26 11.49
CA ASP A 76 -0.71 -0.81 12.87
C ASP A 76 -2.01 -0.64 13.66
N ALA A 77 -1.99 -1.00 14.94
CA ALA A 77 -3.11 -0.75 15.86
C ALA A 77 -3.18 0.72 16.31
N SER A 78 -2.06 1.45 16.20
CA SER A 78 -1.94 2.88 16.54
C SER A 78 -0.91 3.55 15.64
N PRO A 79 -0.94 4.90 15.52
CA PRO A 79 0.05 5.62 14.72
C PRO A 79 1.48 5.34 15.16
N VAL A 80 2.35 4.96 14.23
CA VAL A 80 3.79 4.77 14.44
C VAL A 80 4.59 6.06 14.20
N LEU A 81 3.96 7.07 13.57
CA LEU A 81 4.51 8.39 13.34
C LEU A 81 3.67 9.45 14.03
N SER A 82 4.35 10.37 14.72
CA SER A 82 3.69 11.60 15.19
C SER A 82 3.47 12.60 14.04
N PRO A 83 2.60 13.59 14.22
CA PRO A 83 2.43 14.67 13.23
C PRO A 83 3.74 15.41 12.93
N GLU A 84 4.63 15.56 13.91
CA GLU A 84 5.95 16.18 13.76
C GLU A 84 6.86 15.36 12.85
N MET A 85 6.86 14.04 13.03
CA MET A 85 7.64 13.11 12.19
C MET A 85 7.13 13.13 10.73
N ILE A 86 5.82 13.19 10.53
CA ILE A 86 5.23 13.34 9.18
C ILE A 86 5.72 14.64 8.53
N ARG A 87 5.66 15.77 9.25
CA ARG A 87 6.16 17.06 8.73
C ARG A 87 7.66 17.01 8.43
N LEU A 88 8.44 16.36 9.29
CA LEU A 88 9.87 16.16 9.08
C LEU A 88 10.14 15.33 7.82
N ALA A 89 9.40 14.25 7.59
CA ALA A 89 9.56 13.42 6.40
C ALA A 89 9.28 14.20 5.10
N VAL A 90 8.23 15.01 5.09
CA VAL A 90 7.91 15.88 3.95
C VAL A 90 9.01 16.92 3.73
N TRP A 91 9.49 17.55 4.80
CA TRP A 91 10.59 18.53 4.73
C TRP A 91 11.89 17.89 4.23
N LEU A 92 12.24 16.69 4.68
CA LEU A 92 13.41 15.94 4.21
C LEU A 92 13.31 15.65 2.71
N ARG A 93 12.15 15.25 2.22
CA ARG A 93 11.92 15.03 0.79
C ARG A 93 12.14 16.29 -0.05
N GLU A 94 11.78 17.47 0.47
CA GLU A 94 11.97 18.76 -0.22
C GLU A 94 13.42 19.23 -0.24
N ARG A 95 14.22 18.81 0.73
CA ARG A 95 15.62 19.27 0.92
C ARG A 95 16.66 18.28 0.43
N TYR A 96 16.34 16.99 0.41
CA TYR A 96 17.26 15.90 0.10
C TYR A 96 16.72 15.03 -1.03
N PHE A 97 17.60 14.28 -1.66
CA PHE A 97 17.25 13.39 -2.77
C PHE A 97 16.72 12.05 -2.21
N CYS A 98 15.56 12.07 -1.55
CA CYS A 98 14.87 10.91 -1.00
C CYS A 98 13.36 11.02 -1.21
N THR A 99 12.65 9.90 -1.14
CA THR A 99 11.18 9.91 -1.09
C THR A 99 10.68 10.20 0.33
N VAL A 100 9.40 10.56 0.47
CA VAL A 100 8.78 10.67 1.80
C VAL A 100 8.85 9.34 2.53
N TYR A 101 8.66 8.22 1.81
CA TYR A 101 8.74 6.89 2.39
C TYR A 101 10.15 6.55 2.86
N ASP A 102 11.21 6.89 2.10
CA ASP A 102 12.61 6.70 2.52
C ASP A 102 12.92 7.47 3.81
N ALA A 103 12.46 8.72 3.89
CA ALA A 103 12.63 9.54 5.09
C ALA A 103 11.94 8.91 6.30
N VAL A 104 10.71 8.40 6.15
CA VAL A 104 10.01 7.66 7.21
C VAL A 104 10.75 6.38 7.56
N HIS A 105 11.22 5.65 6.56
CA HIS A 105 11.96 4.40 6.77
C HIS A 105 13.21 4.60 7.62
N ALA A 106 13.91 5.72 7.44
CA ALA A 106 15.09 6.07 8.23
C ALA A 106 14.76 6.50 9.68
N MET A 107 13.55 6.96 9.95
CA MET A 107 13.11 7.41 11.28
C MET A 107 12.57 6.30 12.16
N LEU A 108 12.10 5.20 11.58
CA LEU A 108 11.47 4.11 12.31
C LEU A 108 12.45 2.96 12.57
N PRO A 109 12.32 2.26 13.71
CA PRO A 109 13.15 1.10 14.01
C PRO A 109 13.02 -0.01 12.97
N ALA A 110 14.13 -0.68 12.66
CA ALA A 110 14.17 -1.75 11.65
C ALA A 110 13.19 -2.90 11.94
N GLY A 111 12.88 -3.20 13.18
CA GLY A 111 11.93 -4.25 13.56
C GLY A 111 10.45 -3.96 13.26
N LEU A 112 10.12 -2.74 12.82
CA LEU A 112 8.75 -2.39 12.40
C LEU A 112 8.46 -2.74 10.94
N TRP A 113 9.47 -3.03 10.14
CA TRP A 113 9.28 -3.27 8.71
C TRP A 113 8.85 -4.71 8.45
N TYR A 114 7.70 -4.87 7.76
CA TYR A 114 7.22 -6.16 7.32
C TYR A 114 7.71 -6.46 5.90
N GLN A 115 8.15 -7.69 5.69
CA GLN A 115 8.27 -8.23 4.33
C GLN A 115 6.91 -8.84 3.97
N MET A 116 6.32 -8.37 2.88
CA MET A 116 5.10 -9.00 2.36
C MET A 116 5.51 -10.28 1.62
N GLU A 117 5.12 -11.41 2.19
CA GLU A 117 5.27 -12.71 1.58
C GLU A 117 3.92 -13.17 1.01
N SER A 118 3.95 -13.70 -0.20
CA SER A 118 2.76 -14.32 -0.80
C SER A 118 2.79 -15.81 -0.50
N VAL A 119 1.90 -16.26 0.36
CA VAL A 119 1.73 -17.69 0.63
C VAL A 119 0.64 -18.23 -0.29
N TYR A 120 0.99 -19.19 -1.11
CA TYR A 120 0.07 -19.90 -1.98
C TYR A 120 -0.24 -21.28 -1.38
N THR A 121 -1.52 -21.59 -1.24
CA THR A 121 -1.98 -22.88 -0.74
C THR A 121 -2.76 -23.58 -1.86
N LEU A 122 -2.47 -24.85 -2.07
CA LEU A 122 -3.23 -25.65 -3.03
C LEU A 122 -4.69 -25.78 -2.59
N CYS A 123 -5.61 -25.59 -3.53
CA CYS A 123 -7.04 -25.79 -3.27
C CYS A 123 -7.32 -27.25 -2.96
N ALA A 124 -8.32 -27.50 -2.13
CA ALA A 124 -8.86 -28.86 -1.94
C ALA A 124 -9.35 -29.38 -3.30
N GLY A 125 -8.87 -30.58 -3.69
CA GLY A 125 -9.18 -31.18 -4.99
C GLY A 125 -8.26 -30.71 -6.14
N PHE A 126 -7.11 -30.08 -5.83
CA PHE A 126 -6.11 -29.78 -6.83
C PHE A 126 -5.64 -31.05 -7.53
N ASP A 127 -5.79 -31.05 -8.86
CA ASP A 127 -5.25 -32.09 -9.73
C ASP A 127 -4.16 -31.51 -10.61
N ARG A 128 -2.96 -32.08 -10.48
CA ARG A 128 -1.75 -31.58 -11.15
C ARG A 128 -1.85 -31.69 -12.68
N GLU A 129 -2.41 -32.79 -13.19
CA GLU A 129 -2.56 -33.01 -14.64
C GLU A 129 -3.49 -31.95 -15.27
N SER A 130 -4.63 -31.71 -14.63
CA SER A 130 -5.58 -30.68 -15.06
C SER A 130 -4.98 -29.28 -14.99
N ALA A 131 -4.16 -28.99 -13.98
CA ALA A 131 -3.46 -27.72 -13.83
C ALA A 131 -2.41 -27.49 -14.94
N TYR A 132 -1.62 -28.50 -15.28
CA TYR A 132 -0.69 -28.43 -16.40
C TYR A 132 -1.38 -28.22 -17.74
N ALA A 133 -2.51 -28.87 -17.95
CA ALA A 133 -3.31 -28.69 -19.17
C ALA A 133 -3.90 -27.27 -19.28
N ALA A 134 -4.26 -26.64 -18.14
CA ALA A 134 -4.81 -25.30 -18.07
C ALA A 134 -3.74 -24.19 -18.12
N ALA A 135 -2.52 -24.43 -17.65
CA ALA A 135 -1.45 -23.45 -17.53
C ALA A 135 -0.89 -22.94 -18.87
N GLY A 136 -1.30 -23.52 -19.99
CA GLY A 136 -0.87 -23.06 -21.31
C GLY A 136 0.65 -23.17 -21.54
N LYS A 137 1.20 -22.29 -22.41
CA LYS A 137 2.62 -22.29 -22.78
C LYS A 137 3.47 -21.32 -21.96
N SER A 138 2.97 -20.76 -20.86
CA SER A 138 3.71 -19.84 -20.02
C SER A 138 4.72 -20.59 -19.16
N ALA A 139 6.01 -20.38 -19.41
CA ALA A 139 7.09 -20.98 -18.62
C ALA A 139 7.02 -20.61 -17.12
N GLN A 140 6.46 -19.45 -16.78
CA GLN A 140 6.27 -19.01 -15.39
C GLN A 140 5.14 -19.76 -14.68
N GLU A 141 4.06 -20.07 -15.39
CA GLU A 141 2.95 -20.85 -14.83
C GLU A 141 3.36 -22.31 -14.61
N GLN A 142 4.17 -22.87 -15.51
CA GLN A 142 4.70 -24.23 -15.38
C GLN A 142 5.66 -24.37 -14.20
N LEU A 143 6.54 -23.36 -14.00
CA LEU A 143 7.52 -23.36 -12.90
C LEU A 143 6.86 -23.36 -11.49
N VAL A 144 5.65 -22.85 -11.37
CA VAL A 144 4.89 -22.86 -10.10
C VAL A 144 4.28 -24.24 -9.80
N LEU A 145 4.13 -25.09 -10.83
CA LEU A 145 3.53 -26.42 -10.71
C LEU A 145 4.57 -27.52 -10.45
N ASP A 146 5.84 -27.25 -10.71
CA ASP A 146 6.98 -28.14 -10.44
C ASP A 146 7.42 -28.05 -8.97
#